data_7f7f0c727606d07240ea43056954e3e8
#
_entry.id   7f7f0c727606d07240ea43056954e3e8
#
_cell.length_a   1.000
_cell.length_b   1.000
_cell.length_c   1.000
_cell.angle_alpha   90.00
_cell.angle_beta   90.00
_cell.angle_gamma   90.00
#
_symmetry.space_group_name_H-M   'P 1'
#
loop_
_entity.id
_entity.type
_entity.pdbx_description
1 polymer ?
#
loop_
_entity_poly.entity_id
_entity_poly.type
_entity_poly.pdbx_seq_one_letter_code
_entity_poly.pdbx_strand_id
1 'polypeptide(L)'
;MKITLLKYPSEQDLAWVKTCTLNTVGKDTTSAPTEAWIKRLVEAEHSPIRELWFGIKMEVPYWVSVHFVRHHIGVNHYVQTQRDDRTKDTTPRKDKPQGEKVSHIMSINAQELIHMAHKRLCRQASPETRAVMKKIVKEVVKVAPYMEDVLVTLCHYRGGRCSEMFPCVG
;
A
#
# COMPACT_ATOMS: atom_id res chain seq x y z
N MET A 1 15.89 -7.15 0.66
CA MET A 1 14.52 -6.78 0.23
C MET A 1 14.62 -5.45 -0.51
N LYS A 2 14.26 -5.44 -1.80
CA LYS A 2 14.27 -4.27 -2.67
C LYS A 2 12.82 -3.84 -2.91
N ILE A 3 12.52 -2.55 -2.80
CA ILE A 3 11.23 -1.95 -3.13
C ILE A 3 11.45 -0.95 -4.25
N THR A 4 10.58 -0.97 -5.25
CA THR A 4 10.60 -0.04 -6.38
C THR A 4 9.18 0.44 -6.62
N LEU A 5 8.97 1.75 -6.63
CA LEU A 5 7.70 2.35 -7.02
C LEU A 5 7.68 2.45 -8.55
N LEU A 6 6.75 1.76 -9.19
CA LEU A 6 6.61 1.69 -10.65
C LEU A 6 5.59 2.68 -11.21
N LYS A 7 4.58 3.02 -10.39
CA LYS A 7 3.51 3.95 -10.72
C LYS A 7 3.10 4.70 -9.47
N TYR A 8 2.73 5.95 -9.63
CA TYR A 8 2.14 6.82 -8.60
C TYR A 8 1.20 7.83 -9.26
N PRO A 9 0.29 8.46 -8.50
CA PRO A 9 -0.66 9.41 -9.06
C PRO A 9 0.01 10.58 -9.76
N SER A 10 -0.43 10.86 -10.98
CA SER A 10 -0.06 12.03 -11.76
C SER A 10 -0.88 13.26 -11.37
N GLU A 11 -0.53 14.44 -11.88
CA GLU A 11 -1.35 15.65 -11.74
C GLU A 11 -2.76 15.46 -12.31
N GLN A 12 -2.90 14.68 -13.39
CA GLN A 12 -4.19 14.36 -13.98
C GLN A 12 -5.04 13.49 -13.05
N ASP A 13 -4.42 12.49 -12.38
CA ASP A 13 -5.13 11.68 -11.39
C ASP A 13 -5.60 12.53 -10.20
N LEU A 14 -4.78 13.47 -9.74
CA LEU A 14 -5.15 14.40 -8.67
C LEU A 14 -6.29 15.34 -9.11
N ALA A 15 -6.27 15.85 -10.33
CA ALA A 15 -7.36 16.66 -10.90
C ALA A 15 -8.66 15.84 -11.02
N TRP A 16 -8.57 14.59 -11.45
CA TRP A 16 -9.69 13.66 -11.52
C TRP A 16 -10.32 13.43 -10.14
N VAL A 17 -9.51 13.17 -9.13
CA VAL A 17 -9.97 13.01 -7.73
C VAL A 17 -10.71 14.26 -7.24
N LYS A 18 -10.21 15.45 -7.58
CA LYS A 18 -10.90 16.72 -7.24
C LYS A 18 -12.25 16.82 -7.95
N THR A 19 -12.31 16.48 -9.23
CA THR A 19 -13.57 16.46 -9.99
C THR A 19 -14.57 15.51 -9.36
N CYS A 20 -14.18 14.27 -9.05
CA CYS A 20 -15.03 13.29 -8.36
C CYS A 20 -15.53 13.83 -7.02
N THR A 21 -14.65 14.45 -6.23
CA THR A 21 -15.01 14.99 -4.92
C THR A 21 -16.03 16.11 -5.03
N LEU A 22 -15.84 17.06 -5.94
CA LEU A 22 -16.74 18.20 -6.09
C LEU A 22 -18.07 17.79 -6.73
N ASN A 23 -18.07 16.80 -7.61
CA ASN A 23 -19.31 16.25 -8.17
C ASN A 23 -20.23 15.71 -7.08
N THR A 24 -19.71 15.16 -5.97
CA THR A 24 -20.56 14.65 -4.87
C THR A 24 -21.37 15.74 -4.18
N VAL A 25 -21.03 17.01 -4.36
CA VAL A 25 -21.72 18.17 -3.81
C VAL A 25 -22.28 19.10 -4.91
N GLY A 26 -22.40 18.57 -6.14
CA GLY A 26 -22.99 19.27 -7.27
C GLY A 26 -22.16 20.48 -7.77
N LYS A 27 -20.83 20.41 -7.63
CA LYS A 27 -19.91 21.45 -8.09
C LYS A 27 -18.98 20.94 -9.17
N ASP A 28 -18.67 21.80 -10.12
CA ASP A 28 -17.64 21.56 -11.13
C ASP A 28 -16.34 22.31 -10.79
N THR A 29 -15.26 21.86 -11.40
CA THR A 29 -13.95 22.52 -11.27
C THR A 29 -13.10 22.29 -12.50
N THR A 30 -12.36 23.32 -12.88
CA THR A 30 -11.30 23.25 -13.91
C THR A 30 -9.90 23.45 -13.32
N SER A 31 -9.82 23.78 -12.03
CA SER A 31 -8.55 24.06 -11.37
C SER A 31 -7.93 22.80 -10.75
N ALA A 32 -6.60 22.67 -10.85
CA ALA A 32 -5.85 21.64 -10.16
C ALA A 32 -6.03 21.74 -8.64
N PRO A 33 -6.01 20.63 -7.90
CA PRO A 33 -6.02 20.67 -6.44
C PRO A 33 -4.68 21.21 -5.90
N THR A 34 -4.75 21.91 -4.76
CA THR A 34 -3.54 22.23 -4.01
C THR A 34 -3.10 21.02 -3.16
N GLU A 35 -1.83 20.95 -2.80
CA GLU A 35 -1.31 19.91 -1.92
C GLU A 35 -2.08 19.87 -0.57
N ALA A 36 -2.34 21.03 0.03
CA ALA A 36 -3.12 21.13 1.28
C ALA A 36 -4.55 20.60 1.12
N TRP A 37 -5.16 20.74 -0.06
CA TRP A 37 -6.48 20.20 -0.33
C TRP A 37 -6.45 18.67 -0.44
N ILE A 38 -5.49 18.10 -1.18
CA ILE A 38 -5.30 16.66 -1.30
C ILE A 38 -4.99 16.05 0.08
N LYS A 39 -4.12 16.68 0.87
CA LYS A 39 -3.79 16.22 2.21
C LYS A 39 -5.05 16.08 3.08
N ARG A 40 -5.89 17.11 3.15
CA ARG A 40 -7.16 17.04 3.90
C ARG A 40 -8.12 15.97 3.38
N LEU A 41 -8.17 15.74 2.06
CA LEU A 41 -8.99 14.71 1.46
C LEU A 41 -8.54 13.31 1.88
N VAL A 42 -7.23 13.09 1.91
CA VAL A 42 -6.61 11.82 2.31
C VAL A 42 -6.77 11.57 3.81
N GLU A 43 -6.55 12.60 4.65
CA GLU A 43 -6.78 12.54 6.10
C GLU A 43 -8.24 12.23 6.46
N ALA A 44 -9.17 12.75 5.69
CA ALA A 44 -10.60 12.47 5.85
C ALA A 44 -11.02 11.10 5.26
N GLU A 45 -10.11 10.38 4.62
CA GLU A 45 -10.38 9.14 3.89
C GLU A 45 -11.63 9.24 2.99
N HIS A 46 -11.84 10.40 2.36
CA HIS A 46 -12.99 10.62 1.50
C HIS A 46 -12.91 9.72 0.26
N SER A 47 -14.01 9.06 -0.11
CA SER A 47 -14.03 7.96 -1.08
C SER A 47 -13.30 8.18 -2.41
N PRO A 48 -13.20 9.40 -3.00
CA PRO A 48 -12.44 9.61 -4.23
C PRO A 48 -10.93 9.30 -4.15
N ILE A 49 -10.33 9.18 -2.95
CA ILE A 49 -8.94 8.73 -2.83
C ILE A 49 -8.71 7.34 -3.40
N ARG A 50 -9.77 6.57 -3.63
CA ARG A 50 -9.72 5.25 -4.28
C ARG A 50 -9.28 5.30 -5.73
N GLU A 51 -9.33 6.49 -6.35
CA GLU A 51 -8.82 6.73 -7.71
C GLU A 51 -7.29 6.97 -7.74
N LEU A 52 -6.64 7.19 -6.58
CA LEU A 52 -5.19 7.34 -6.49
C LEU A 52 -4.53 5.96 -6.43
N TRP A 53 -3.89 5.53 -7.53
CA TRP A 53 -3.30 4.22 -7.67
C TRP A 53 -1.77 4.26 -7.62
N PHE A 54 -1.19 3.31 -6.87
CA PHE A 54 0.25 3.08 -6.76
C PHE A 54 0.61 1.71 -7.31
N GLY A 55 1.67 1.62 -8.11
CA GLY A 55 2.26 0.38 -8.58
C GLY A 55 3.57 0.11 -7.83
N ILE A 56 3.61 -0.92 -7.00
CA ILE A 56 4.73 -1.21 -6.10
C ILE A 56 5.30 -2.58 -6.43
N LYS A 57 6.58 -2.65 -6.81
CA LYS A 57 7.33 -3.90 -6.97
C LYS A 57 8.20 -4.15 -5.75
N MET A 58 8.15 -5.36 -5.22
CA MET A 58 8.98 -5.81 -4.12
C MET A 58 9.66 -7.15 -4.42
N GLU A 59 10.90 -7.30 -3.96
CA GLU A 59 11.63 -8.58 -3.94
C GLU A 59 11.72 -9.03 -2.48
N VAL A 60 10.93 -10.02 -2.12
CA VAL A 60 10.72 -10.46 -0.74
C VAL A 60 10.68 -11.99 -0.64
N PRO A 61 10.98 -12.58 0.52
CA PRO A 61 10.72 -14.00 0.75
C PRO A 61 9.27 -14.35 0.44
N TYR A 62 9.04 -15.55 -0.12
CA TYR A 62 7.70 -15.99 -0.51
C TYR A 62 6.69 -15.87 0.65
N TRP A 63 7.05 -16.33 1.84
CA TRP A 63 6.17 -16.26 3.01
C TRP A 63 5.82 -14.81 3.42
N VAL A 64 6.71 -13.84 3.16
CA VAL A 64 6.40 -12.42 3.39
C VAL A 64 5.38 -11.93 2.36
N SER A 65 5.51 -12.34 1.09
CA SER A 65 4.55 -11.94 0.05
C SER A 65 3.13 -12.39 0.39
N VAL A 66 2.97 -13.57 1.02
CA VAL A 66 1.67 -14.11 1.45
C VAL A 66 0.95 -13.19 2.45
N HIS A 67 1.69 -12.46 3.31
CA HIS A 67 1.09 -11.50 4.24
C HIS A 67 0.45 -10.31 3.50
N PHE A 68 1.00 -9.90 2.38
CA PHE A 68 0.46 -8.81 1.55
C PHE A 68 -0.74 -9.26 0.72
N VAL A 69 -0.71 -10.48 0.17
CA VAL A 69 -1.81 -11.05 -0.61
C VAL A 69 -3.12 -11.19 0.18
N ARG A 70 -3.06 -11.19 1.52
CA ARG A 70 -4.27 -11.18 2.36
C ARG A 70 -5.08 -9.88 2.25
N HIS A 71 -4.52 -8.82 1.74
CA HIS A 71 -5.23 -7.62 1.34
C HIS A 71 -5.75 -7.84 -0.08
N HIS A 72 -7.06 -7.70 -0.32
CA HIS A 72 -7.68 -8.04 -1.60
C HIS A 72 -8.77 -7.05 -2.06
N ILE A 73 -9.04 -6.01 -1.26
CA ILE A 73 -9.98 -4.95 -1.61
C ILE A 73 -9.18 -3.71 -2.00
N GLY A 74 -9.36 -3.22 -3.22
CA GLY A 74 -8.62 -2.04 -3.70
C GLY A 74 -7.15 -2.32 -4.04
N VAL A 75 -6.77 -3.59 -4.23
CA VAL A 75 -5.43 -4.00 -4.63
C VAL A 75 -5.47 -5.23 -5.55
N ASN A 76 -4.58 -5.25 -6.53
CA ASN A 76 -4.30 -6.41 -7.38
C ASN A 76 -2.87 -6.88 -7.14
N HIS A 77 -2.68 -8.20 -7.07
CA HIS A 77 -1.40 -8.83 -6.80
C HIS A 77 -0.90 -9.63 -8.00
N TYR A 78 0.36 -9.44 -8.35
CA TYR A 78 1.07 -10.17 -9.40
C TYR A 78 2.35 -10.74 -8.79
N VAL A 79 2.24 -11.97 -8.27
CA VAL A 79 3.34 -12.67 -7.60
C VAL A 79 4.00 -13.61 -8.59
N GLN A 80 5.34 -13.57 -8.65
CA GLN A 80 6.13 -14.50 -9.44
C GLN A 80 5.77 -15.93 -9.06
N THR A 81 5.44 -16.74 -10.08
CA THR A 81 5.15 -18.15 -9.85
C THR A 81 6.41 -18.93 -9.45
N GLN A 82 6.24 -19.90 -8.57
CA GLN A 82 7.26 -20.89 -8.23
C GLN A 82 7.08 -22.21 -8.98
N ARG A 83 6.18 -22.26 -9.96
CA ARG A 83 5.95 -23.46 -10.78
C ARG A 83 7.17 -23.70 -11.68
N ASP A 84 7.72 -24.91 -11.60
CA ASP A 84 8.85 -25.39 -12.41
C ASP A 84 8.51 -25.46 -13.91
N ASP A 85 7.27 -25.82 -14.27
CA ASP A 85 6.78 -25.85 -15.67
C ASP A 85 6.64 -24.45 -16.30
N ARG A 86 6.73 -23.37 -15.53
CA ARG A 86 6.60 -21.97 -15.98
C ARG A 86 7.87 -21.14 -15.82
N THR A 87 8.83 -21.66 -15.09
CA THR A 87 10.13 -21.02 -14.87
C THR A 87 11.23 -21.87 -15.48
N LYS A 88 12.41 -21.31 -15.69
CA LYS A 88 13.61 -22.08 -16.11
C LYS A 88 14.29 -22.78 -14.93
N ASP A 89 13.71 -22.69 -13.75
CA ASP A 89 14.23 -23.31 -12.55
C ASP A 89 13.93 -24.81 -12.57
N THR A 90 14.95 -25.61 -12.34
CA THR A 90 14.84 -27.07 -12.32
C THR A 90 14.46 -27.63 -10.95
N THR A 91 14.45 -26.78 -9.91
CA THR A 91 14.06 -27.19 -8.56
C THR A 91 12.55 -27.37 -8.48
N PRO A 92 12.05 -28.57 -8.16
CA PRO A 92 10.61 -28.80 -8.00
C PRO A 92 10.01 -27.86 -6.95
N ARG A 93 8.81 -27.36 -7.22
CA ARG A 93 8.11 -26.41 -6.33
C ARG A 93 8.04 -26.89 -4.86
N LYS A 94 7.82 -28.19 -4.65
CA LYS A 94 7.73 -28.82 -3.32
C LYS A 94 9.02 -28.71 -2.49
N ASP A 95 10.17 -28.58 -3.16
CA ASP A 95 11.50 -28.55 -2.56
C ASP A 95 12.01 -27.11 -2.37
N LYS A 96 11.27 -26.11 -2.84
CA LYS A 96 11.64 -24.71 -2.69
C LYS A 96 11.42 -24.22 -1.25
N PRO A 97 12.42 -23.56 -0.65
CA PRO A 97 12.27 -23.04 0.71
C PRO A 97 11.29 -21.86 0.73
N GLN A 98 10.53 -21.72 1.82
CA GLN A 98 9.61 -20.60 2.03
C GLN A 98 10.32 -19.23 2.05
N GLY A 99 11.61 -19.22 2.37
CA GLY A 99 12.46 -18.03 2.35
C GLY A 99 12.99 -17.64 0.96
N GLU A 100 12.71 -18.41 -0.08
CA GLU A 100 13.10 -18.07 -1.45
C GLU A 100 12.48 -16.73 -1.85
N LYS A 101 13.30 -15.87 -2.47
CA LYS A 101 12.82 -14.54 -2.91
C LYS A 101 11.95 -14.67 -4.15
N VAL A 102 10.83 -13.98 -4.11
CA VAL A 102 9.93 -13.81 -5.25
C VAL A 102 9.75 -12.33 -5.58
N SER A 103 9.53 -12.05 -6.86
CA SER A 103 9.06 -10.75 -7.31
C SER A 103 7.55 -10.65 -7.09
N HIS A 104 7.10 -9.60 -6.44
CA HIS A 104 5.70 -9.34 -6.18
C HIS A 104 5.37 -7.89 -6.58
N ILE A 105 4.44 -7.71 -7.50
CA ILE A 105 3.91 -6.41 -7.86
C ILE A 105 2.52 -6.27 -7.26
N MET A 106 2.26 -5.14 -6.61
CA MET A 106 0.94 -4.71 -6.18
C MET A 106 0.53 -3.48 -6.99
N SER A 107 -0.69 -3.49 -7.55
CA SER A 107 -1.40 -2.29 -7.97
C SER A 107 -2.44 -2.00 -6.90
N ILE A 108 -2.25 -0.93 -6.13
CA ILE A 108 -3.00 -0.65 -4.91
C ILE A 108 -3.49 0.80 -4.89
N ASN A 109 -4.74 1.02 -4.51
CA ASN A 109 -5.26 2.36 -4.33
C ASN A 109 -4.90 2.96 -2.95
N ALA A 110 -5.03 4.28 -2.80
CA ALA A 110 -4.62 4.98 -1.58
C ALA A 110 -5.40 4.49 -0.34
N GLN A 111 -6.70 4.21 -0.46
CA GLN A 111 -7.51 3.72 0.66
C GLN A 111 -6.97 2.40 1.21
N GLU A 112 -6.71 1.43 0.33
CA GLU A 112 -6.18 0.14 0.76
C GLU A 112 -4.72 0.24 1.23
N LEU A 113 -3.93 1.13 0.63
CA LEU A 113 -2.56 1.38 1.09
C LEU A 113 -2.53 1.91 2.54
N ILE A 114 -3.47 2.78 2.92
CA ILE A 114 -3.68 3.25 4.30
C ILE A 114 -4.02 2.05 5.21
N HIS A 115 -5.03 1.26 4.85
CA HIS A 115 -5.43 0.08 5.64
C HIS A 115 -4.29 -0.94 5.78
N MET A 116 -3.54 -1.17 4.71
CA MET A 116 -2.38 -2.04 4.72
C MET A 116 -1.28 -1.49 5.66
N ALA A 117 -0.99 -0.19 5.62
CA ALA A 117 -0.03 0.44 6.52
C ALA A 117 -0.46 0.28 7.98
N HIS A 118 -1.71 0.54 8.30
CA HIS A 118 -2.27 0.39 9.64
C HIS A 118 -2.01 -1.00 10.24
N LYS A 119 -2.12 -2.06 9.42
CA LYS A 119 -1.93 -3.44 9.87
C LYS A 119 -0.48 -3.92 9.76
N ARG A 120 0.25 -3.55 8.70
CA ARG A 120 1.58 -4.10 8.41
C ARG A 120 2.72 -3.32 9.06
N LEU A 121 2.48 -2.11 9.58
CA LEU A 121 3.41 -1.39 10.44
C LEU A 121 3.26 -1.77 11.92
N CYS A 122 2.13 -2.37 12.31
CA CYS A 122 1.86 -2.77 13.68
C CYS A 122 2.89 -3.79 14.20
N ARG A 123 3.22 -3.73 15.48
CA ARG A 123 4.12 -4.71 16.15
C ARG A 123 3.62 -6.14 16.10
N GLN A 124 2.32 -6.37 15.88
CA GLN A 124 1.72 -7.69 15.69
C GLN A 124 2.06 -8.31 14.31
N ALA A 125 2.49 -7.52 13.33
CA ALA A 125 3.03 -8.05 12.09
C ALA A 125 4.47 -8.55 12.30
N SER A 126 4.90 -9.56 11.50
CA SER A 126 6.28 -10.05 11.58
C SER A 126 7.30 -8.93 11.33
N PRO A 127 8.49 -9.01 11.94
CA PRO A 127 9.53 -7.99 11.75
C PRO A 127 9.87 -7.72 10.28
N GLU A 128 9.90 -8.77 9.45
CA GLU A 128 10.22 -8.69 8.03
C GLU A 128 9.10 -7.98 7.24
N THR A 129 7.84 -8.31 7.53
CA THR A 129 6.68 -7.64 6.92
C THR A 129 6.66 -6.15 7.27
N ARG A 130 6.95 -5.81 8.54
CA ARG A 130 7.08 -4.42 8.98
C ARG A 130 8.21 -3.69 8.25
N ALA A 131 9.37 -4.36 8.10
CA ALA A 131 10.51 -3.78 7.40
C ALA A 131 10.20 -3.49 5.92
N VAL A 132 9.45 -4.39 5.26
CA VAL A 132 8.96 -4.16 3.90
C VAL A 132 7.99 -2.98 3.86
N MET A 133 6.99 -2.95 4.75
CA MET A 133 6.00 -1.88 4.76
C MET A 133 6.63 -0.51 5.04
N LYS A 134 7.58 -0.42 5.97
CA LYS A 134 8.35 0.83 6.21
C LYS A 134 9.07 1.33 4.96
N LYS A 135 9.64 0.43 4.16
CA LYS A 135 10.27 0.81 2.89
C LYS A 135 9.24 1.28 1.86
N ILE A 136 8.08 0.60 1.77
CA ILE A 136 6.98 1.04 0.90
C ILE A 136 6.56 2.46 1.27
N VAL A 137 6.26 2.72 2.53
CA VAL A 137 5.89 4.06 3.02
C VAL A 137 6.94 5.10 2.64
N LYS A 138 8.22 4.80 2.89
CA LYS A 138 9.32 5.71 2.53
C LYS A 138 9.34 6.05 1.05
N GLU A 139 9.11 5.09 0.15
CA GLU A 139 9.12 5.37 -1.29
C GLU A 139 7.85 6.11 -1.73
N VAL A 140 6.70 5.81 -1.14
CA VAL A 140 5.44 6.50 -1.45
C VAL A 140 5.48 7.97 -1.00
N VAL A 141 5.93 8.25 0.22
CA VAL A 141 5.98 9.62 0.77
C VAL A 141 6.90 10.54 -0.04
N LYS A 142 7.95 10.02 -0.69
CA LYS A 142 8.81 10.82 -1.57
C LYS A 142 8.06 11.46 -2.75
N VAL A 143 7.04 10.80 -3.28
CA VAL A 143 6.28 11.24 -4.48
C VAL A 143 4.87 11.69 -4.13
N ALA A 144 4.38 11.34 -2.96
CA ALA A 144 3.05 11.66 -2.46
C ALA A 144 3.14 12.06 -0.98
N PRO A 145 3.76 13.22 -0.66
CA PRO A 145 3.99 13.65 0.72
C PRO A 145 2.68 13.85 1.50
N TYR A 146 1.59 14.12 0.83
CA TYR A 146 0.25 14.20 1.40
C TYR A 146 -0.25 12.89 2.05
N MET A 147 0.46 11.76 1.83
CA MET A 147 0.14 10.46 2.43
C MET A 147 0.85 10.23 3.78
N GLU A 148 1.80 11.07 4.19
CA GLU A 148 2.69 10.81 5.31
C GLU A 148 1.95 10.55 6.62
N ASP A 149 0.99 11.40 6.96
CA ASP A 149 0.29 11.37 8.25
C ASP A 149 -0.71 10.21 8.38
N VAL A 150 -1.09 9.58 7.26
CA VAL A 150 -2.03 8.45 7.23
C VAL A 150 -1.35 7.09 7.05
N LEU A 151 -0.12 7.05 6.53
CA LEU A 151 0.66 5.81 6.37
C LEU A 151 1.39 5.41 7.65
N VAL A 152 0.64 5.28 8.73
CA VAL A 152 1.12 5.00 10.10
C VAL A 152 0.44 3.75 10.66
N THR A 153 0.80 3.35 11.89
CA THR A 153 0.10 2.25 12.58
C THR A 153 -1.33 2.69 12.96
N LEU A 154 -2.27 1.75 13.03
CA LEU A 154 -3.65 2.06 13.40
C LEU A 154 -3.75 2.72 14.78
N CYS A 155 -2.92 2.31 15.76
CA CYS A 155 -2.92 2.93 17.07
C CYS A 155 -2.42 4.37 17.02
N HIS A 156 -1.40 4.68 16.21
CA HIS A 156 -0.95 6.07 15.99
C HIS A 156 -2.06 6.89 15.36
N TYR A 157 -2.65 6.40 14.27
CA TYR A 157 -3.77 7.03 13.56
C TYR A 157 -4.97 7.34 14.48
N ARG A 158 -5.20 6.51 15.49
CA ARG A 158 -6.28 6.67 16.49
C ARG A 158 -5.83 7.39 17.77
N GLY A 159 -4.81 8.24 17.71
CA GLY A 159 -4.36 9.04 18.85
C GLY A 159 -3.77 8.20 20.00
N GLY A 160 -3.07 7.11 19.68
CA GLY A 160 -2.43 6.22 20.66
C GLY A 160 -3.30 5.06 21.15
N ARG A 161 -4.57 4.98 20.74
CA ARG A 161 -5.48 3.92 21.17
C ARG A 161 -5.27 2.63 20.35
N CYS A 162 -4.81 1.57 21.02
CA CYS A 162 -4.72 0.22 20.43
C CYS A 162 -6.11 -0.43 20.38
N SER A 163 -6.46 -1.03 19.23
CA SER A 163 -7.70 -1.77 19.01
C SER A 163 -7.47 -3.24 18.67
N GLU A 164 -6.25 -3.74 18.82
CA GLU A 164 -5.95 -5.15 18.61
C GLU A 164 -6.49 -5.99 19.79
N MET A 165 -6.94 -7.22 19.48
CA MET A 165 -7.46 -8.15 20.50
C MET A 165 -6.41 -8.45 21.58
N PHE A 166 -5.14 -8.56 21.17
CA PHE A 166 -3.99 -8.72 22.06
C PHE A 166 -3.06 -7.53 21.85
N PRO A 167 -3.21 -6.42 22.61
CA PRO A 167 -2.36 -5.27 22.48
C PRO A 167 -0.89 -5.62 22.69
N CYS A 168 0.01 -5.02 21.90
CA CYS A 168 1.43 -5.11 22.20
C CYS A 168 1.71 -4.32 23.50
N VAL A 169 2.39 -4.95 24.44
CA VAL A 169 2.89 -4.24 25.62
C VAL A 169 3.91 -3.22 25.13
N GLY A 170 3.75 -1.96 25.53
CA GLY A 170 4.46 -0.78 25.04
C GLY A 170 5.98 -0.86 25.19
#